data_952fcaf75a0871b6dfd90061862e5df3
#
_entry.id   952fcaf75a0871b6dfd90061862e5df3
#
_cell.length_a   1.000
_cell.length_b   1.000
_cell.length_c   1.000
_cell.angle_alpha   90.00
_cell.angle_beta   90.00
_cell.angle_gamma   90.00
#
_symmetry.space_group_name_H-M   'P 1'
#
loop_
_entity.id
_entity.type
_entity.pdbx_description
1 polymer ?
#
loop_
_entity_poly.entity_id
_entity_poly.type
_entity_poly.pdbx_seq_one_letter_code
_entity_poly.pdbx_strand_id
1 'polypeptide(L)'
;MIPRLADLPTPPRNKSGWPWTEETPQLPATMHDGAPWPLVSIVTPSYNQGQYIEETIRSVLLQGYPNLEYIIIDGGSSDQTAEIVKKYERWLTYWVSEPDRGQADAINKGFSRSTGRILNWLNSDDFLERNALARMAMAFAAADDDVGAVVGNGHWINTNGEINRFKLPSEISRHTFLRFSWDAGVGFHQPACFFTRDAWEFGGPLSLDLRYCMDTALWIKITERFRIQLLPELIAYAHRHPTAKTVGEWPYVKGEVALLLATLPDGFGRATEVMNELIRQELAAQSLLVLGSRTVRRLARAVGLGRVRRAVQRLPRMMGIRSENAK
;
A
#
# COMPACT_ATOMS: atom_id res chain seq x y z
N MET A 1 13.59 -18.17 -13.89
CA MET A 1 15.02 -17.77 -14.02
C MET A 1 15.16 -16.38 -13.40
N ILE A 2 16.08 -16.22 -12.46
CA ILE A 2 16.32 -14.94 -11.80
C ILE A 2 17.12 -14.06 -12.75
N PRO A 3 16.62 -12.89 -13.17
CA PRO A 3 17.36 -12.02 -14.09
C PRO A 3 18.53 -11.35 -13.39
N ARG A 4 19.55 -11.02 -14.16
CA ARG A 4 20.59 -10.06 -13.80
C ARG A 4 20.31 -8.73 -14.47
N LEU A 5 20.98 -7.69 -14.03
CA LEU A 5 20.87 -6.35 -14.61
C LEU A 5 21.09 -6.38 -16.15
N ALA A 6 22.06 -7.15 -16.61
CA ALA A 6 22.39 -7.29 -18.03
C ALA A 6 21.28 -7.98 -18.87
N ASP A 7 20.39 -8.73 -18.23
CA ASP A 7 19.29 -9.43 -18.90
C ASP A 7 18.08 -8.51 -19.13
N LEU A 8 17.97 -7.44 -18.33
CA LEU A 8 16.84 -6.52 -18.37
C LEU A 8 16.97 -5.48 -19.48
N PRO A 9 15.86 -4.88 -19.93
CA PRO A 9 15.89 -3.76 -20.87
C PRO A 9 16.82 -2.64 -20.40
N THR A 10 17.48 -1.98 -21.33
CA THR A 10 18.37 -0.84 -21.03
C THR A 10 17.58 0.25 -20.31
N PRO A 11 18.05 0.77 -19.16
CA PRO A 11 17.35 1.81 -18.44
C PRO A 11 17.32 3.14 -19.24
N PRO A 12 16.36 4.04 -18.96
CA PRO A 12 16.34 5.37 -19.52
C PRO A 12 17.66 6.12 -19.22
N ARG A 13 18.15 6.94 -20.17
CA ARG A 13 19.48 7.61 -20.09
C ARG A 13 19.71 8.47 -18.83
N ASN A 14 18.63 8.97 -18.23
CA ASN A 14 18.66 9.83 -17.04
C ASN A 14 18.46 9.07 -15.72
N LYS A 15 18.42 7.74 -15.75
CA LYS A 15 18.24 6.90 -14.58
C LYS A 15 19.53 6.15 -14.24
N SER A 16 19.95 6.20 -12.96
CA SER A 16 21.15 5.52 -12.45
C SER A 16 20.97 5.12 -10.99
N GLY A 17 21.88 4.31 -10.47
CA GLY A 17 21.78 3.73 -9.14
C GLY A 17 20.77 2.59 -9.09
N TRP A 18 20.33 2.27 -7.90
CA TRP A 18 19.29 1.25 -7.66
C TRP A 18 17.91 1.77 -8.07
N PRO A 19 17.09 0.97 -8.76
CA PRO A 19 17.34 -0.36 -9.38
C PRO A 19 17.72 -0.26 -10.87
N TRP A 20 18.33 0.84 -11.31
CA TRP A 20 18.55 1.13 -12.72
C TRP A 20 19.87 0.60 -13.28
N THR A 21 20.95 0.86 -12.56
CA THR A 21 22.32 0.47 -12.97
C THR A 21 23.03 -0.39 -11.94
N GLU A 22 22.29 -0.84 -10.93
CA GLU A 22 22.77 -1.69 -9.85
C GLU A 22 21.84 -2.88 -9.64
N GLU A 23 22.39 -3.99 -9.17
CA GLU A 23 21.64 -5.20 -8.83
C GLU A 23 22.07 -5.76 -7.47
N THR A 24 21.23 -6.58 -6.87
CA THR A 24 21.57 -7.37 -5.70
C THR A 24 22.31 -8.63 -6.15
N PRO A 25 23.39 -9.06 -5.48
CA PRO A 25 24.01 -10.35 -5.76
C PRO A 25 23.00 -11.48 -5.71
N GLN A 26 23.17 -12.45 -6.60
CA GLN A 26 22.35 -13.67 -6.61
C GLN A 26 22.53 -14.41 -5.28
N LEU A 27 21.44 -14.76 -4.63
CA LEU A 27 21.48 -15.57 -3.42
C LEU A 27 21.84 -17.02 -3.73
N PRO A 28 22.44 -17.76 -2.78
CA PRO A 28 22.66 -19.20 -2.93
C PRO A 28 21.34 -19.96 -3.06
N ALA A 29 21.38 -21.18 -3.57
CA ALA A 29 20.19 -22.00 -3.80
C ALA A 29 19.37 -22.29 -2.53
N THR A 30 20.04 -22.31 -1.37
CA THR A 30 19.43 -22.55 -0.05
C THR A 30 19.81 -21.45 0.92
N MET A 31 19.04 -21.33 1.98
CA MET A 31 19.35 -20.49 3.14
C MET A 31 20.57 -21.04 3.88
N HIS A 32 21.09 -20.26 4.84
CA HIS A 32 22.32 -20.60 5.57
C HIS A 32 22.22 -21.90 6.39
N ASP A 33 21.02 -22.26 6.81
CA ASP A 33 20.69 -23.48 7.53
C ASP A 33 20.45 -24.70 6.61
N GLY A 34 20.61 -24.53 5.29
CA GLY A 34 20.35 -25.53 4.26
C GLY A 34 18.89 -25.65 3.83
N ALA A 35 17.96 -24.92 4.45
CA ALA A 35 16.56 -24.91 4.05
C ALA A 35 16.37 -24.21 2.70
N PRO A 36 15.36 -24.59 1.91
CA PRO A 36 15.01 -23.85 0.70
C PRO A 36 14.47 -22.46 1.06
N TRP A 37 14.77 -21.46 0.24
CA TRP A 37 14.14 -20.16 0.36
C TRP A 37 12.62 -20.29 0.23
N PRO A 38 11.82 -19.67 1.11
CA PRO A 38 10.36 -19.70 0.99
C PRO A 38 9.91 -19.03 -0.32
N LEU A 39 8.83 -19.52 -0.92
CA LEU A 39 8.24 -18.86 -2.07
C LEU A 39 7.60 -17.53 -1.62
N VAL A 40 8.06 -16.42 -2.21
CA VAL A 40 7.52 -15.08 -2.01
C VAL A 40 6.70 -14.68 -3.22
N SER A 41 5.46 -14.29 -3.02
CA SER A 41 4.61 -13.73 -4.07
C SER A 41 4.49 -12.23 -3.89
N ILE A 42 4.87 -11.48 -4.90
CA ILE A 42 4.65 -10.03 -5.00
C ILE A 42 3.56 -9.77 -6.02
N VAL A 43 2.54 -8.99 -5.62
CA VAL A 43 1.49 -8.50 -6.51
C VAL A 43 1.65 -7.00 -6.71
N THR A 44 1.73 -6.54 -7.95
CA THR A 44 1.72 -5.11 -8.29
C THR A 44 0.40 -4.75 -8.97
N PRO A 45 -0.51 -4.05 -8.27
CA PRO A 45 -1.66 -3.41 -8.91
C PRO A 45 -1.19 -2.17 -9.66
N SER A 46 -1.70 -1.91 -10.86
CA SER A 46 -1.33 -0.75 -11.65
C SER A 46 -2.52 -0.14 -12.39
N TYR A 47 -2.54 1.19 -12.52
CA TYR A 47 -3.44 1.90 -13.40
C TYR A 47 -2.88 3.28 -13.75
N ASN A 48 -2.49 3.50 -15.04
CA ASN A 48 -1.87 4.72 -15.56
C ASN A 48 -0.63 5.16 -14.75
N GLN A 49 0.32 4.22 -14.59
CA GLN A 49 1.56 4.41 -13.82
C GLN A 49 2.83 4.24 -14.67
N GLY A 50 2.74 4.51 -15.98
CA GLY A 50 3.85 4.33 -16.93
C GLY A 50 5.14 5.08 -16.55
N GLN A 51 5.03 6.16 -15.78
CA GLN A 51 6.20 6.92 -15.31
C GLN A 51 6.94 6.28 -14.12
N TYR A 52 6.31 5.32 -13.39
CA TYR A 52 6.88 4.73 -12.17
C TYR A 52 7.08 3.22 -12.29
N ILE A 53 6.18 2.51 -12.95
CA ILE A 53 6.08 1.05 -12.89
C ILE A 53 7.38 0.33 -13.28
N GLU A 54 8.21 0.92 -14.15
CA GLU A 54 9.49 0.31 -14.53
C GLU A 54 10.46 0.22 -13.35
N GLU A 55 10.50 1.24 -12.50
CA GLU A 55 11.30 1.25 -11.26
C GLU A 55 10.82 0.16 -10.29
N THR A 56 9.51 0.05 -10.11
CA THR A 56 8.88 -1.00 -9.30
C THR A 56 9.27 -2.39 -9.80
N ILE A 57 9.08 -2.67 -11.09
CA ILE A 57 9.40 -3.98 -11.71
C ILE A 57 10.87 -4.33 -11.51
N ARG A 58 11.77 -3.41 -11.81
CA ARG A 58 13.21 -3.62 -11.69
C ARG A 58 13.61 -3.88 -10.24
N SER A 59 13.05 -3.14 -9.27
CA SER A 59 13.34 -3.32 -7.85
C SER A 59 12.95 -4.69 -7.32
N VAL A 60 11.92 -5.32 -7.88
CA VAL A 60 11.49 -6.68 -7.53
C VAL A 60 12.36 -7.72 -8.22
N LEU A 61 12.61 -7.58 -9.51
CA LEU A 61 13.34 -8.57 -10.31
C LEU A 61 14.84 -8.64 -9.96
N LEU A 62 15.44 -7.51 -9.56
CA LEU A 62 16.87 -7.42 -9.24
C LEU A 62 17.24 -7.75 -7.79
N GLN A 63 16.32 -8.36 -7.03
CA GLN A 63 16.56 -8.82 -5.67
C GLN A 63 17.54 -10.03 -5.57
N GLY A 64 17.86 -10.69 -6.68
CA GLY A 64 18.66 -11.91 -6.66
C GLY A 64 18.03 -13.08 -5.89
N TYR A 65 16.73 -13.00 -5.59
CA TYR A 65 15.99 -13.95 -4.77
C TYR A 65 15.55 -15.18 -5.58
N PRO A 66 15.89 -16.42 -5.17
CA PRO A 66 15.74 -17.59 -6.02
C PRO A 66 14.30 -18.10 -6.18
N ASN A 67 13.41 -17.81 -5.24
CA ASN A 67 12.06 -18.38 -5.21
C ASN A 67 10.99 -17.27 -5.17
N LEU A 68 10.91 -16.51 -6.27
CA LEU A 68 10.01 -15.36 -6.45
C LEU A 68 8.89 -15.68 -7.45
N GLU A 69 7.68 -15.35 -7.07
CA GLU A 69 6.49 -15.29 -7.90
C GLU A 69 6.08 -13.82 -8.03
N TYR A 70 6.18 -13.27 -9.24
CA TYR A 70 5.85 -11.86 -9.47
C TYR A 70 4.67 -11.73 -10.42
N ILE A 71 3.61 -11.06 -9.95
CA ILE A 71 2.32 -10.93 -10.61
C ILE A 71 1.99 -9.45 -10.77
N ILE A 72 1.59 -9.02 -11.99
CA ILE A 72 1.16 -7.64 -12.25
C ILE A 72 -0.28 -7.66 -12.76
N ILE A 73 -1.13 -6.88 -12.10
CA ILE A 73 -2.53 -6.68 -12.51
C ILE A 73 -2.71 -5.21 -12.88
N ASP A 74 -2.81 -4.95 -14.16
CA ASP A 74 -3.08 -3.62 -14.69
C ASP A 74 -4.57 -3.45 -14.98
N GLY A 75 -5.16 -2.37 -14.47
CA GLY A 75 -6.58 -2.06 -14.54
C GLY A 75 -7.05 -1.53 -15.90
N GLY A 76 -6.35 -1.87 -16.99
CA GLY A 76 -6.66 -1.37 -18.33
C GLY A 76 -6.11 0.04 -18.56
N SER A 77 -4.83 0.25 -18.25
CA SER A 77 -4.16 1.53 -18.47
C SER A 77 -4.22 2.00 -19.92
N SER A 78 -4.35 3.30 -20.11
CA SER A 78 -4.34 3.96 -21.42
C SER A 78 -3.02 4.68 -21.74
N ASP A 79 -2.10 4.71 -20.78
CA ASP A 79 -0.74 5.25 -20.95
C ASP A 79 0.26 4.14 -21.34
N GLN A 80 1.54 4.38 -21.16
CA GLN A 80 2.62 3.45 -21.52
C GLN A 80 2.77 2.26 -20.55
N THR A 81 1.92 2.14 -19.51
CA THR A 81 2.05 1.11 -18.46
C THR A 81 2.13 -0.29 -19.04
N ALA A 82 1.13 -0.70 -19.85
CA ALA A 82 1.08 -2.04 -20.42
C ALA A 82 2.25 -2.34 -21.37
N GLU A 83 2.70 -1.34 -22.13
CA GLU A 83 3.88 -1.47 -23.01
C GLU A 83 5.16 -1.70 -22.23
N ILE A 84 5.30 -1.02 -21.06
CA ILE A 84 6.45 -1.21 -20.17
C ILE A 84 6.42 -2.60 -19.56
N VAL A 85 5.29 -3.03 -18.98
CA VAL A 85 5.13 -4.37 -18.39
C VAL A 85 5.49 -5.47 -19.39
N LYS A 86 5.04 -5.33 -20.65
CA LYS A 86 5.32 -6.29 -21.70
C LYS A 86 6.81 -6.51 -21.97
N LYS A 87 7.67 -5.49 -21.78
CA LYS A 87 9.13 -5.65 -21.92
C LYS A 87 9.72 -6.61 -20.88
N TYR A 88 9.03 -6.80 -19.78
CA TYR A 88 9.46 -7.63 -18.64
C TYR A 88 8.70 -8.95 -18.52
N GLU A 89 7.72 -9.24 -19.42
CA GLU A 89 6.78 -10.36 -19.30
C GLU A 89 7.44 -11.72 -19.10
N ARG A 90 8.62 -11.95 -19.73
CA ARG A 90 9.36 -13.23 -19.63
C ARG A 90 9.84 -13.58 -18.20
N TRP A 91 9.86 -12.61 -17.29
CA TRP A 91 10.25 -12.77 -15.90
C TRP A 91 9.08 -12.69 -14.92
N LEU A 92 7.89 -12.39 -15.43
CA LEU A 92 6.67 -12.36 -14.63
C LEU A 92 6.04 -13.77 -14.60
N THR A 93 5.53 -14.15 -13.45
CA THR A 93 4.75 -15.39 -13.31
C THR A 93 3.42 -15.24 -14.02
N TYR A 94 2.82 -14.07 -13.91
CA TYR A 94 1.57 -13.70 -14.59
C TYR A 94 1.45 -12.19 -14.72
N TRP A 95 0.84 -11.73 -15.80
CA TRP A 95 0.35 -10.38 -15.91
C TRP A 95 -0.86 -10.28 -16.82
N VAL A 96 -1.67 -9.27 -16.59
CA VAL A 96 -2.85 -8.94 -17.42
C VAL A 96 -3.11 -7.43 -17.37
N SER A 97 -3.61 -6.90 -18.49
CA SER A 97 -4.14 -5.54 -18.59
C SER A 97 -5.59 -5.63 -19.01
N GLU A 98 -6.51 -5.40 -18.08
CA GLU A 98 -7.96 -5.45 -18.26
C GLU A 98 -8.66 -4.52 -17.25
N PRO A 99 -9.84 -3.97 -17.57
CA PRO A 99 -10.58 -3.15 -16.61
C PRO A 99 -10.85 -3.88 -15.29
N ASP A 100 -10.67 -3.15 -14.19
CA ASP A 100 -10.95 -3.63 -12.84
C ASP A 100 -11.86 -2.65 -12.06
N ARG A 101 -12.18 -3.02 -10.84
CA ARG A 101 -12.98 -2.19 -9.90
C ARG A 101 -12.12 -1.36 -8.96
N GLY A 102 -10.85 -1.16 -9.29
CA GLY A 102 -9.89 -0.40 -8.50
C GLY A 102 -8.84 -1.27 -7.83
N GLN A 103 -7.93 -0.63 -7.11
CA GLN A 103 -6.72 -1.22 -6.54
C GLN A 103 -6.97 -2.49 -5.70
N ALA A 104 -8.02 -2.49 -4.85
CA ALA A 104 -8.37 -3.68 -4.06
C ALA A 104 -8.75 -4.88 -4.94
N ASP A 105 -9.47 -4.65 -6.04
CA ASP A 105 -9.83 -5.70 -6.99
C ASP A 105 -8.59 -6.27 -7.70
N ALA A 106 -7.69 -5.40 -8.14
CA ALA A 106 -6.42 -5.81 -8.74
C ALA A 106 -5.56 -6.65 -7.77
N ILE A 107 -5.43 -6.22 -6.51
CA ILE A 107 -4.69 -6.96 -5.49
C ILE A 107 -5.34 -8.33 -5.23
N ASN A 108 -6.67 -8.36 -5.04
CA ASN A 108 -7.41 -9.61 -4.82
C ASN A 108 -7.26 -10.59 -6.00
N LYS A 109 -7.35 -10.09 -7.24
CA LYS A 109 -7.09 -10.90 -8.45
C LYS A 109 -5.67 -11.45 -8.47
N GLY A 110 -4.67 -10.64 -8.10
CA GLY A 110 -3.28 -11.07 -8.03
C GLY A 110 -3.08 -12.17 -6.99
N PHE A 111 -3.57 -11.97 -5.77
CA PHE A 111 -3.42 -12.99 -4.70
C PHE A 111 -4.23 -14.27 -4.96
N SER A 112 -5.34 -14.19 -5.66
CA SER A 112 -6.08 -15.40 -6.08
C SER A 112 -5.29 -16.31 -7.04
N ARG A 113 -4.25 -15.78 -7.67
CA ARG A 113 -3.34 -16.50 -8.58
C ARG A 113 -2.01 -16.88 -7.92
N SER A 114 -1.71 -16.27 -6.78
CA SER A 114 -0.44 -16.46 -6.10
C SER A 114 -0.42 -17.75 -5.27
N THR A 115 0.76 -18.37 -5.13
CA THR A 115 0.96 -19.62 -4.40
C THR A 115 2.01 -19.51 -3.30
N GLY A 116 2.66 -18.35 -3.16
CA GLY A 116 3.73 -18.11 -2.20
C GLY A 116 3.28 -18.22 -0.74
N ARG A 117 4.20 -18.66 0.12
CA ARG A 117 4.00 -18.70 1.57
C ARG A 117 4.03 -17.29 2.19
N ILE A 118 4.87 -16.43 1.63
CA ILE A 118 5.04 -15.03 2.04
C ILE A 118 4.48 -14.14 0.94
N LEU A 119 3.65 -13.19 1.30
CA LEU A 119 2.91 -12.33 0.39
C LEU A 119 3.24 -10.86 0.66
N ASN A 120 3.25 -10.06 -0.40
CA ASN A 120 3.24 -8.60 -0.34
C ASN A 120 2.56 -8.06 -1.60
N TRP A 121 1.85 -6.94 -1.50
CA TRP A 121 1.59 -6.14 -2.70
C TRP A 121 2.45 -4.89 -2.67
N LEU A 122 3.02 -4.59 -3.80
CA LEU A 122 3.85 -3.42 -4.04
C LEU A 122 3.16 -2.55 -5.09
N ASN A 123 2.71 -1.36 -4.69
CA ASN A 123 2.07 -0.46 -5.64
C ASN A 123 3.04 -0.10 -6.76
N SER A 124 2.50 0.20 -7.94
CA SER A 124 3.29 0.47 -9.15
C SER A 124 4.05 1.81 -9.14
N ASP A 125 3.91 2.58 -8.07
CA ASP A 125 4.66 3.81 -7.77
C ASP A 125 5.60 3.66 -6.55
N ASP A 126 5.72 2.46 -5.98
CA ASP A 126 6.62 2.13 -4.88
C ASP A 126 7.74 1.19 -5.34
N PHE A 127 8.83 1.09 -4.58
CA PHE A 127 9.92 0.17 -4.90
C PHE A 127 10.59 -0.44 -3.66
N LEU A 128 11.12 -1.65 -3.82
CA LEU A 128 11.83 -2.37 -2.76
C LEU A 128 13.29 -1.88 -2.65
N GLU A 129 13.81 -1.84 -1.43
CA GLU A 129 15.23 -1.68 -1.16
C GLU A 129 15.99 -2.96 -1.57
N ARG A 130 17.30 -2.84 -1.79
CA ARG A 130 18.18 -3.99 -2.05
C ARG A 130 18.12 -5.01 -0.92
N ASN A 131 18.13 -6.29 -1.26
CA ASN A 131 18.04 -7.42 -0.34
C ASN A 131 16.73 -7.49 0.48
N ALA A 132 15.70 -6.74 0.13
CA ALA A 132 14.44 -6.71 0.87
C ALA A 132 13.81 -8.09 0.99
N LEU A 133 13.75 -8.85 -0.13
CA LEU A 133 13.16 -10.19 -0.12
C LEU A 133 13.96 -11.17 0.75
N ALA A 134 15.29 -11.10 0.72
CA ALA A 134 16.13 -11.95 1.56
C ALA A 134 15.94 -11.63 3.05
N ARG A 135 15.92 -10.34 3.41
CA ARG A 135 15.69 -9.89 4.79
C ARG A 135 14.34 -10.36 5.31
N MET A 136 13.29 -10.19 4.50
CA MET A 136 11.95 -10.64 4.88
C MET A 136 11.86 -12.16 5.01
N ALA A 137 12.42 -12.91 4.07
CA ALA A 137 12.44 -14.38 4.14
C ALA A 137 13.16 -14.88 5.39
N MET A 138 14.32 -14.30 5.74
CA MET A 138 15.05 -14.64 6.96
C MET A 138 14.28 -14.28 8.22
N ALA A 139 13.60 -13.13 8.23
CA ALA A 139 12.77 -12.72 9.35
C ALA A 139 11.60 -13.69 9.61
N PHE A 140 10.93 -14.14 8.55
CA PHE A 140 9.88 -15.16 8.67
C PHE A 140 10.41 -16.54 9.04
N ALA A 141 11.62 -16.90 8.60
CA ALA A 141 12.23 -18.18 9.00
C ALA A 141 12.62 -18.21 10.49
N ALA A 142 12.90 -17.05 11.08
CA ALA A 142 13.23 -16.91 12.50
C ALA A 142 12.02 -16.54 13.36
N ALA A 143 10.84 -16.36 12.76
CA ALA A 143 9.64 -15.94 13.48
C ALA A 143 8.93 -17.14 14.15
N ASP A 144 8.23 -16.83 15.25
CA ASP A 144 7.34 -17.78 15.91
C ASP A 144 6.09 -18.06 15.05
N ASP A 145 5.41 -19.16 15.29
CA ASP A 145 4.24 -19.60 14.52
C ASP A 145 3.03 -18.64 14.60
N ASP A 146 2.98 -17.79 15.63
CA ASP A 146 1.93 -16.78 15.79
C ASP A 146 2.16 -15.51 14.97
N VAL A 147 3.31 -15.36 14.31
CA VAL A 147 3.63 -14.20 13.47
C VAL A 147 2.95 -14.30 12.12
N GLY A 148 1.95 -13.47 11.90
CA GLY A 148 1.24 -13.39 10.61
C GLY A 148 1.78 -12.34 9.67
N ALA A 149 2.52 -11.34 10.18
CA ALA A 149 3.14 -10.30 9.36
C ALA A 149 4.48 -9.84 9.93
N VAL A 150 5.37 -9.41 9.05
CA VAL A 150 6.64 -8.75 9.38
C VAL A 150 6.66 -7.39 8.69
N VAL A 151 6.97 -6.35 9.45
CA VAL A 151 7.02 -4.97 8.97
C VAL A 151 8.43 -4.42 9.14
N GLY A 152 9.03 -4.02 8.03
CA GLY A 152 10.30 -3.31 8.01
C GLY A 152 10.16 -1.79 7.97
N ASN A 153 11.29 -1.09 8.05
CA ASN A 153 11.28 0.34 7.79
C ASN A 153 10.90 0.62 6.34
N GLY A 154 10.04 1.62 6.15
CA GLY A 154 9.72 2.21 4.86
C GLY A 154 10.04 3.70 4.88
N HIS A 155 10.49 4.26 3.77
CA HIS A 155 10.77 5.68 3.65
C HIS A 155 9.93 6.31 2.55
N TRP A 156 9.57 7.58 2.69
CA TRP A 156 9.03 8.35 1.59
C TRP A 156 10.16 8.97 0.77
N ILE A 157 10.01 8.94 -0.53
CA ILE A 157 10.83 9.70 -1.47
C ILE A 157 9.93 10.65 -2.24
N ASN A 158 10.25 11.93 -2.24
CA ASN A 158 9.47 12.92 -2.99
C ASN A 158 10.02 13.07 -4.43
N THR A 159 9.34 13.86 -5.24
CA THR A 159 9.65 14.03 -6.66
C THR A 159 11.02 14.67 -6.94
N ASN A 160 11.65 15.32 -5.95
CA ASN A 160 13.00 15.87 -6.05
C ASN A 160 14.08 14.92 -5.53
N GLY A 161 13.71 13.67 -5.15
CA GLY A 161 14.65 12.65 -4.67
C GLY A 161 14.99 12.76 -3.17
N GLU A 162 14.33 13.65 -2.44
CA GLU A 162 14.54 13.82 -1.00
C GLU A 162 13.87 12.70 -0.22
N ILE A 163 14.62 12.06 0.68
CA ILE A 163 14.15 10.92 1.48
C ILE A 163 13.70 11.40 2.86
N ASN A 164 12.44 11.16 3.15
CA ASN A 164 11.87 11.37 4.48
C ASN A 164 11.85 10.03 5.22
N ARG A 165 12.73 9.93 6.22
CA ARG A 165 12.88 8.72 7.03
C ARG A 165 11.74 8.58 8.00
N PHE A 166 11.11 7.43 8.01
CA PHE A 166 10.10 7.05 8.98
C PHE A 166 10.70 6.07 9.99
N LYS A 167 10.39 6.26 11.26
CA LYS A 167 10.82 5.36 12.34
C LYS A 167 9.63 4.46 12.71
N LEU A 168 9.84 3.16 12.67
CA LEU A 168 8.86 2.21 13.17
C LEU A 168 8.52 2.47 14.62
N PRO A 169 7.26 2.25 15.04
CA PRO A 169 6.88 2.26 16.45
C PRO A 169 7.59 1.12 17.19
N SER A 170 7.54 1.13 18.51
CA SER A 170 8.07 0.04 19.33
C SER A 170 7.24 -1.24 19.25
N GLU A 171 5.98 -1.14 18.86
CA GLU A 171 5.02 -2.24 18.76
C GLU A 171 3.94 -1.90 17.75
N ILE A 172 3.44 -2.90 17.03
CA ILE A 172 2.23 -2.83 16.21
C ILE A 172 1.25 -3.88 16.71
N SER A 173 0.13 -3.41 17.21
CA SER A 173 -0.96 -4.23 17.71
C SER A 173 -2.31 -3.68 17.22
N ARG A 174 -3.41 -4.39 17.45
CA ARG A 174 -4.75 -3.86 17.19
C ARG A 174 -4.93 -2.46 17.78
N HIS A 175 -4.41 -2.24 18.99
CA HIS A 175 -4.49 -0.95 19.67
C HIS A 175 -3.76 0.19 18.96
N THR A 176 -2.67 -0.11 18.24
CA THR A 176 -1.94 0.86 17.41
C THR A 176 -2.85 1.42 16.32
N PHE A 177 -3.63 0.57 15.66
CA PHE A 177 -4.56 0.99 14.61
C PHE A 177 -5.74 1.79 15.17
N LEU A 178 -6.23 1.43 16.35
CA LEU A 178 -7.31 2.18 17.03
C LEU A 178 -6.85 3.57 17.50
N ARG A 179 -5.55 3.72 17.79
CA ARG A 179 -4.94 5.02 18.12
C ARG A 179 -4.44 5.80 16.91
N PHE A 180 -4.87 5.43 15.71
CA PHE A 180 -4.49 6.13 14.47
C PHE A 180 -4.39 7.64 14.70
N SER A 181 -3.22 8.22 14.43
CA SER A 181 -3.00 9.65 14.49
C SER A 181 -2.70 10.18 13.09
N TRP A 182 -3.23 11.33 12.80
CA TRP A 182 -3.10 11.97 11.49
C TRP A 182 -1.68 12.40 11.15
N ASP A 183 -0.87 12.65 12.18
CA ASP A 183 0.52 13.06 12.04
C ASP A 183 1.47 11.88 11.90
N ALA A 184 1.10 10.71 12.42
CA ALA A 184 1.93 9.51 12.47
C ALA A 184 1.40 8.33 11.62
N GLY A 185 0.20 8.44 11.04
CA GLY A 185 -0.43 7.34 10.29
C GLY A 185 -0.66 6.10 11.15
N VAL A 186 -0.66 4.93 10.54
CA VAL A 186 -0.72 3.62 11.22
C VAL A 186 0.63 3.18 11.79
N GLY A 187 1.67 4.00 11.65
CA GLY A 187 2.97 3.71 12.21
C GLY A 187 3.92 2.91 11.31
N PHE A 188 3.54 2.54 10.09
CA PHE A 188 4.43 1.92 9.09
C PHE A 188 3.95 2.15 7.66
N HIS A 189 4.83 1.88 6.70
CA HIS A 189 4.53 1.99 5.28
C HIS A 189 4.09 0.64 4.73
N GLN A 190 2.96 0.61 4.06
CA GLN A 190 2.37 -0.59 3.48
C GLN A 190 3.35 -1.40 2.61
N PRO A 191 4.15 -0.82 1.69
CA PRO A 191 5.07 -1.60 0.86
C PRO A 191 6.17 -2.34 1.64
N ALA A 192 6.44 -1.93 2.89
CA ALA A 192 7.40 -2.59 3.77
C ALA A 192 6.76 -3.67 4.67
N CYS A 193 5.48 -4.00 4.48
CA CYS A 193 4.77 -5.01 5.23
C CYS A 193 4.56 -6.27 4.40
N PHE A 194 5.16 -7.37 4.83
CA PHE A 194 4.95 -8.71 4.27
C PHE A 194 4.13 -9.53 5.24
N PHE A 195 3.36 -10.48 4.74
CA PHE A 195 2.48 -11.30 5.57
C PHE A 195 2.42 -12.74 5.08
N THR A 196 2.05 -13.65 5.97
CA THR A 196 1.90 -15.07 5.63
C THR A 196 0.62 -15.30 4.82
N ARG A 197 0.60 -16.40 4.06
CA ARG A 197 -0.61 -16.84 3.38
C ARG A 197 -1.75 -17.09 4.38
N ASP A 198 -1.47 -17.69 5.52
CA ASP A 198 -2.48 -17.95 6.55
C ASP A 198 -3.09 -16.65 7.09
N ALA A 199 -2.28 -15.60 7.24
CA ALA A 199 -2.76 -14.27 7.64
C ALA A 199 -3.65 -13.64 6.56
N TRP A 200 -3.30 -13.82 5.27
CA TRP A 200 -4.14 -13.39 4.16
C TRP A 200 -5.46 -14.17 4.08
N GLU A 201 -5.43 -15.47 4.22
CA GLU A 201 -6.63 -16.32 4.19
C GLU A 201 -7.58 -16.03 5.35
N PHE A 202 -7.04 -15.60 6.49
CA PHE A 202 -7.82 -15.16 7.63
C PHE A 202 -8.37 -13.73 7.47
N GLY A 203 -7.57 -12.78 7.00
CA GLY A 203 -7.88 -11.35 7.01
C GLY A 203 -8.46 -10.80 5.72
N GLY A 204 -8.14 -11.43 4.57
CA GLY A 204 -8.58 -11.03 3.26
C GLY A 204 -9.91 -11.67 2.82
N PRO A 205 -10.35 -11.46 1.59
CA PRO A 205 -9.80 -10.51 0.62
C PRO A 205 -9.98 -9.05 1.04
N LEU A 206 -9.30 -8.12 0.38
CA LEU A 206 -9.50 -6.69 0.60
C LEU A 206 -10.92 -6.28 0.22
N SER A 207 -11.53 -5.42 1.05
CA SER A 207 -12.86 -4.89 0.77
C SER A 207 -12.82 -3.96 -0.44
N LEU A 208 -13.74 -4.16 -1.38
CA LEU A 208 -13.91 -3.30 -2.56
C LEU A 208 -14.63 -1.98 -2.23
N ASP A 209 -15.26 -1.90 -1.08
CA ASP A 209 -15.96 -0.70 -0.60
C ASP A 209 -14.99 0.30 0.06
N LEU A 210 -13.77 -0.14 0.41
CA LEU A 210 -12.72 0.71 0.97
C LEU A 210 -11.74 1.12 -0.13
N ARG A 211 -11.62 2.44 -0.30
CA ARG A 211 -10.72 2.99 -1.33
C ARG A 211 -9.35 3.39 -0.78
N TYR A 212 -9.28 3.83 0.47
CA TYR A 212 -8.09 4.45 1.06
C TYR A 212 -7.51 3.67 2.22
N CYS A 213 -8.32 3.00 3.02
CA CYS A 213 -7.87 2.29 4.22
C CYS A 213 -8.11 0.77 4.17
N MET A 214 -8.15 0.20 2.97
CA MET A 214 -8.30 -1.25 2.77
C MET A 214 -7.16 -2.06 3.38
N ASP A 215 -5.95 -1.51 3.38
CA ASP A 215 -4.77 -2.04 4.04
C ASP A 215 -4.92 -2.02 5.57
N THR A 216 -5.33 -0.89 6.12
CA THR A 216 -5.60 -0.73 7.55
C THR A 216 -6.65 -1.71 8.04
N ALA A 217 -7.73 -1.92 7.26
CA ALA A 217 -8.76 -2.92 7.57
C ALA A 217 -8.18 -4.34 7.62
N LEU A 218 -7.34 -4.70 6.66
CA LEU A 218 -6.64 -5.98 6.63
C LEU A 218 -5.74 -6.17 7.86
N TRP A 219 -4.93 -5.15 8.19
CA TRP A 219 -4.01 -5.23 9.35
C TRP A 219 -4.76 -5.36 10.67
N ILE A 220 -5.85 -4.60 10.86
CA ILE A 220 -6.72 -4.74 12.04
C ILE A 220 -7.24 -6.18 12.13
N LYS A 221 -7.68 -6.76 11.02
CA LYS A 221 -8.20 -8.12 10.98
C LYS A 221 -7.11 -9.16 11.29
N ILE A 222 -5.94 -9.03 10.69
CA ILE A 222 -4.80 -9.91 10.96
C ILE A 222 -4.44 -9.90 12.46
N THR A 223 -4.45 -8.72 13.12
CA THR A 223 -4.12 -8.62 14.57
C THR A 223 -5.14 -9.24 15.50
N GLU A 224 -6.30 -9.71 15.02
CA GLU A 224 -7.23 -10.50 15.84
C GLU A 224 -6.72 -11.92 16.13
N ARG A 225 -5.82 -12.43 15.28
CA ARG A 225 -5.31 -13.81 15.40
C ARG A 225 -3.80 -13.90 15.40
N PHE A 226 -3.12 -13.00 14.73
CA PHE A 226 -1.68 -13.06 14.50
C PHE A 226 -0.98 -11.85 15.09
N ARG A 227 0.28 -12.04 15.44
CA ARG A 227 1.19 -10.97 15.85
C ARG A 227 1.86 -10.35 14.62
N ILE A 228 2.14 -9.05 14.69
CA ILE A 228 2.97 -8.34 13.71
C ILE A 228 4.36 -8.15 14.33
N GLN A 229 5.38 -8.70 13.68
CA GLN A 229 6.77 -8.57 14.08
C GLN A 229 7.41 -7.36 13.40
N LEU A 230 8.25 -6.63 14.12
CA LEU A 230 9.02 -5.51 13.59
C LEU A 230 10.41 -5.95 13.16
N LEU A 231 10.87 -5.40 12.04
CA LEU A 231 12.19 -5.62 11.45
C LEU A 231 12.86 -4.24 11.28
N PRO A 232 13.98 -3.94 11.98
CA PRO A 232 14.56 -2.59 11.96
C PRO A 232 15.24 -2.21 10.64
N GLU A 233 15.33 -3.13 9.67
CA GLU A 233 15.92 -2.91 8.37
C GLU A 233 14.99 -2.15 7.41
N LEU A 234 15.59 -1.38 6.51
CA LEU A 234 14.88 -0.71 5.43
C LEU A 234 14.48 -1.73 4.36
N ILE A 235 13.19 -1.72 4.00
CA ILE A 235 12.59 -2.70 3.08
C ILE A 235 12.04 -2.04 1.81
N ALA A 236 11.43 -0.86 1.92
CA ALA A 236 10.78 -0.25 0.77
C ALA A 236 10.81 1.28 0.82
N TYR A 237 10.59 1.86 -0.35
CA TYR A 237 10.33 3.28 -0.53
C TYR A 237 8.94 3.48 -1.13
N ALA A 238 8.23 4.46 -0.60
CA ALA A 238 6.97 4.93 -1.16
C ALA A 238 7.16 6.30 -1.81
N HIS A 239 6.79 6.45 -3.08
CA HIS A 239 6.85 7.75 -3.73
C HIS A 239 5.74 8.67 -3.25
N ARG A 240 6.12 9.90 -2.92
CA ARG A 240 5.18 10.97 -2.59
C ARG A 240 5.10 11.96 -3.74
N HIS A 241 4.06 11.88 -4.53
CA HIS A 241 3.82 12.74 -5.69
C HIS A 241 2.39 13.32 -5.68
N PRO A 242 2.13 14.40 -6.43
CA PRO A 242 0.83 15.11 -6.39
C PRO A 242 -0.38 14.25 -6.77
N THR A 243 -0.18 13.20 -7.56
CA THR A 243 -1.24 12.28 -8.01
C THR A 243 -1.39 11.04 -7.11
N ALA A 244 -0.54 10.89 -6.06
CA ALA A 244 -0.70 9.84 -5.07
C ALA A 244 -2.01 10.02 -4.30
N LYS A 245 -2.77 8.93 -4.12
CA LYS A 245 -4.09 8.95 -3.46
C LYS A 245 -4.09 9.65 -2.11
N THR A 246 -3.08 9.40 -1.31
CA THR A 246 -2.97 9.93 0.06
C THR A 246 -2.59 11.41 0.11
N VAL A 247 -2.02 11.97 -0.95
CA VAL A 247 -1.58 13.38 -0.96
C VAL A 247 -2.73 14.33 -1.32
N GLY A 248 -3.54 13.98 -2.33
CA GLY A 248 -4.59 14.86 -2.84
C GLY A 248 -5.97 14.69 -2.20
N GLU A 249 -6.21 13.56 -1.54
CA GLU A 249 -7.55 13.14 -1.10
C GLU A 249 -7.65 12.92 0.42
N TRP A 250 -6.81 13.59 1.20
CA TRP A 250 -6.69 13.42 2.66
C TRP A 250 -7.99 13.51 3.47
N PRO A 251 -8.97 14.42 3.18
CA PRO A 251 -10.24 14.44 3.87
C PRO A 251 -11.08 13.16 3.68
N TYR A 252 -10.96 12.52 2.50
CA TYR A 252 -11.66 11.26 2.22
C TYR A 252 -11.02 10.09 2.96
N VAL A 253 -9.68 10.07 3.04
CA VAL A 253 -8.93 9.10 3.85
C VAL A 253 -9.43 9.14 5.29
N LYS A 254 -9.49 10.33 5.90
CA LYS A 254 -9.99 10.51 7.27
C LYS A 254 -11.43 10.01 7.45
N GLY A 255 -12.31 10.36 6.51
CA GLY A 255 -13.71 9.92 6.55
C GLY A 255 -13.85 8.41 6.50
N GLU A 256 -13.09 7.75 5.63
CA GLU A 256 -13.14 6.30 5.49
C GLU A 256 -12.54 5.58 6.72
N VAL A 257 -11.44 6.11 7.29
CA VAL A 257 -10.89 5.59 8.55
C VAL A 257 -11.89 5.74 9.70
N ALA A 258 -12.58 6.88 9.81
CA ALA A 258 -13.62 7.04 10.84
C ALA A 258 -14.74 6.00 10.69
N LEU A 259 -15.16 5.71 9.46
CA LEU A 259 -16.15 4.69 9.17
C LEU A 259 -15.65 3.30 9.56
N LEU A 260 -14.42 2.95 9.17
CA LEU A 260 -13.81 1.69 9.53
C LEU A 260 -13.76 1.54 11.06
N LEU A 261 -13.28 2.55 11.78
CA LEU A 261 -13.24 2.53 13.25
C LEU A 261 -14.63 2.38 13.87
N ALA A 262 -15.66 3.00 13.31
CA ALA A 262 -17.03 2.90 13.83
C ALA A 262 -17.61 1.47 13.70
N THR A 263 -17.07 0.63 12.82
CA THR A 263 -17.49 -0.79 12.69
C THR A 263 -16.86 -1.70 13.74
N LEU A 264 -15.83 -1.21 14.47
CA LEU A 264 -15.11 -1.99 15.45
C LEU A 264 -15.77 -1.86 16.84
N PRO A 265 -15.88 -2.94 17.62
CA PRO A 265 -16.53 -2.91 18.93
C PRO A 265 -15.97 -1.86 19.90
N ASP A 266 -14.68 -1.60 19.82
CA ASP A 266 -13.89 -0.67 20.66
C ASP A 266 -13.48 0.61 19.94
N GLY A 267 -13.91 0.79 18.67
CA GLY A 267 -13.49 1.90 17.81
C GLY A 267 -14.41 3.12 17.83
N PHE A 268 -15.63 3.01 18.36
CA PHE A 268 -16.66 4.05 18.24
C PHE A 268 -16.25 5.40 18.85
N GLY A 269 -15.60 5.40 20.01
CA GLY A 269 -15.10 6.62 20.65
C GLY A 269 -14.10 7.35 19.74
N ARG A 270 -13.15 6.62 19.16
CA ARG A 270 -12.14 7.16 18.25
C ARG A 270 -12.74 7.62 16.92
N ALA A 271 -13.69 6.88 16.37
CA ALA A 271 -14.45 7.28 15.19
C ALA A 271 -15.12 8.65 15.40
N THR A 272 -15.73 8.84 16.57
CA THR A 272 -16.38 10.11 16.96
C THR A 272 -15.37 11.25 17.04
N GLU A 273 -14.18 11.03 17.60
CA GLU A 273 -13.11 12.04 17.66
C GLU A 273 -12.65 12.46 16.26
N VAL A 274 -12.42 11.49 15.37
CA VAL A 274 -12.03 11.73 13.98
C VAL A 274 -13.11 12.50 13.23
N MET A 275 -14.37 12.14 13.38
CA MET A 275 -15.49 12.86 12.75
C MET A 275 -15.63 14.29 13.29
N ASN A 276 -15.47 14.49 14.59
CA ASN A 276 -15.51 15.84 15.18
C ASN A 276 -14.38 16.73 14.67
N GLU A 277 -13.19 16.16 14.44
CA GLU A 277 -12.07 16.88 13.85
C GLU A 277 -12.35 17.27 12.40
N LEU A 278 -12.91 16.38 11.59
CA LEU A 278 -13.34 16.69 10.22
C LEU A 278 -14.39 17.79 10.18
N ILE A 279 -15.39 17.74 11.07
CA ILE A 279 -16.43 18.77 11.18
C ILE A 279 -15.81 20.12 11.55
N ARG A 280 -14.88 20.15 12.52
CA ARG A 280 -14.19 21.39 12.90
C ARG A 280 -13.39 21.99 11.75
N GLN A 281 -12.68 21.17 10.98
CA GLN A 281 -11.92 21.62 9.81
C GLN A 281 -12.84 22.16 8.71
N GLU A 282 -13.98 21.53 8.46
CA GLU A 282 -14.97 21.97 7.48
C GLU A 282 -15.61 23.31 7.90
N LEU A 283 -16.00 23.45 9.18
CA LEU A 283 -16.55 24.69 9.71
C LEU A 283 -15.55 25.83 9.67
N ALA A 284 -14.28 25.58 10.00
CA ALA A 284 -13.23 26.58 9.90
C ALA A 284 -13.03 27.04 8.44
N ALA A 285 -13.03 26.12 7.49
CA ALA A 285 -12.92 26.43 6.08
C ALA A 285 -14.14 27.22 5.55
N GLN A 286 -15.36 26.92 6.00
CA GLN A 286 -16.56 27.66 5.67
C GLN A 286 -16.54 29.08 6.26
N SER A 287 -16.06 29.23 7.50
CA SER A 287 -15.90 30.55 8.14
C SER A 287 -14.91 31.43 7.37
N LEU A 288 -13.82 30.87 6.88
CA LEU A 288 -12.86 31.56 6.02
C LEU A 288 -13.47 31.95 4.65
N LEU A 289 -14.39 31.14 4.12
CA LEU A 289 -15.13 31.46 2.89
C LEU A 289 -16.09 32.66 3.05
N VAL A 290 -16.71 32.76 4.22
CA VAL A 290 -17.62 33.89 4.57
C VAL A 290 -16.84 35.20 4.75
N LEU A 291 -15.59 35.13 5.23
CA LEU A 291 -14.72 36.33 5.40
C LEU A 291 -14.17 36.93 4.10
N GLY A 292 -14.60 36.44 2.94
CA GLY A 292 -14.69 37.25 1.74
C GLY A 292 -13.48 37.38 0.82
N SER A 293 -12.39 36.63 0.95
CA SER A 293 -11.30 36.72 -0.03
C SER A 293 -11.47 35.72 -1.19
N ARG A 294 -11.37 36.22 -2.44
CA ARG A 294 -11.36 35.35 -3.66
C ARG A 294 -10.29 34.27 -3.61
N THR A 295 -9.19 34.50 -2.89
CA THR A 295 -8.07 33.57 -2.70
C THR A 295 -8.47 32.41 -1.80
N VAL A 296 -9.18 32.65 -0.70
CA VAL A 296 -9.68 31.63 0.22
C VAL A 296 -10.70 30.72 -0.46
N ARG A 297 -11.59 31.29 -1.28
CA ARG A 297 -12.55 30.52 -2.08
C ARG A 297 -11.85 29.60 -3.11
N ARG A 298 -10.75 30.05 -3.70
CA ARG A 298 -9.92 29.23 -4.60
C ARG A 298 -9.24 28.09 -3.86
N LEU A 299 -8.65 28.35 -2.69
CA LEU A 299 -8.01 27.36 -1.82
C LEU A 299 -9.02 26.31 -1.33
N ALA A 300 -10.20 26.74 -0.85
CA ALA A 300 -11.24 25.82 -0.40
C ALA A 300 -11.80 24.93 -1.54
N ARG A 301 -11.84 25.41 -2.77
CA ARG A 301 -12.17 24.60 -3.95
C ARG A 301 -11.06 23.64 -4.32
N ALA A 302 -9.80 24.04 -4.19
CA ALA A 302 -8.63 23.19 -4.45
C ALA A 302 -8.52 22.05 -3.43
N VAL A 303 -8.93 22.30 -2.18
CA VAL A 303 -8.95 21.27 -1.10
C VAL A 303 -10.17 20.32 -1.20
N GLY A 304 -11.04 20.48 -2.20
CA GLY A 304 -12.10 19.50 -2.49
C GLY A 304 -13.30 19.50 -1.54
N LEU A 305 -13.44 20.53 -0.69
CA LEU A 305 -14.49 20.65 0.35
C LEU A 305 -15.92 20.48 -0.18
N GLY A 306 -16.19 20.83 -1.45
CA GLY A 306 -17.49 20.61 -2.08
C GLY A 306 -17.84 19.13 -2.34
N ARG A 307 -16.87 18.23 -2.28
CA ARG A 307 -17.08 16.79 -2.52
C ARG A 307 -17.37 16.03 -1.23
N VAL A 308 -16.81 16.44 -0.09
CA VAL A 308 -17.05 15.82 1.23
C VAL A 308 -18.55 15.85 1.58
N ARG A 309 -19.25 16.96 1.33
CA ARG A 309 -20.69 17.06 1.56
C ARG A 309 -21.51 15.99 0.80
N ARG A 310 -21.10 15.64 -0.42
CA ARG A 310 -21.77 14.60 -1.23
C ARG A 310 -21.45 13.20 -0.77
N ALA A 311 -20.25 12.95 -0.24
CA ALA A 311 -19.87 11.66 0.33
C ALA A 311 -20.64 11.38 1.62
N VAL A 312 -20.70 12.34 2.54
CA VAL A 312 -21.48 12.23 3.80
C VAL A 312 -22.97 12.00 3.52
N GLN A 313 -23.54 12.63 2.50
CA GLN A 313 -24.95 12.40 2.11
C GLN A 313 -25.23 11.02 1.50
N ARG A 314 -24.21 10.32 1.02
CA ARG A 314 -24.32 8.94 0.50
C ARG A 314 -24.10 7.87 1.56
N LEU A 315 -23.55 8.21 2.72
CA LEU A 315 -23.26 7.33 3.83
C LEU A 315 -24.41 6.43 4.28
N PRO A 316 -25.65 6.93 4.48
CA PRO A 316 -26.78 6.09 4.90
C PRO A 316 -27.14 5.00 3.88
N ARG A 317 -26.90 5.26 2.58
CA ARG A 317 -27.16 4.28 1.52
C ARG A 317 -26.09 3.20 1.43
N MET A 318 -24.85 3.51 1.75
CA MET A 318 -23.73 2.56 1.74
C MET A 318 -23.76 1.60 2.94
N MET A 319 -24.33 2.05 4.08
CA MET A 319 -24.39 1.26 5.32
C MET A 319 -25.66 0.39 5.43
N GLY A 320 -26.53 0.33 4.41
CA GLY A 320 -27.75 -0.47 4.45
C GLY A 320 -28.77 -0.02 5.51
N ILE A 321 -28.58 1.12 6.12
CA ILE A 321 -29.49 1.70 7.12
C ILE A 321 -30.71 2.24 6.37
N ARG A 322 -31.79 1.47 6.35
CA ARG A 322 -33.11 1.97 5.92
C ARG A 322 -33.48 3.12 6.87
N SER A 323 -33.64 4.31 6.32
CA SER A 323 -34.27 5.43 7.04
C SER A 323 -35.74 5.08 7.26
N GLU A 324 -36.07 4.45 8.37
CA GLU A 324 -37.41 4.55 8.94
C GLU A 324 -37.49 5.93 9.59
N ASN A 325 -38.13 6.83 8.91
CA ASN A 325 -38.86 8.03 9.37
C ASN A 325 -38.70 9.17 8.37
N ALA A 326 -39.61 9.18 7.43
CA ALA A 326 -40.10 10.40 6.79
C ALA A 326 -41.64 10.30 6.75
N LYS A 327 -42.27 10.73 7.82
CA LYS A 327 -43.61 11.27 7.78
C LYS A 327 -43.57 12.66 8.36
#